data_1a93b08b507d5daaef6e2f8ce76840be
#
_entry.id   1a93b08b507d5daaef6e2f8ce76840be
#
_cell.length_a   1.000
_cell.length_b   1.000
_cell.length_c   1.000
_cell.angle_alpha   90.00
_cell.angle_beta   90.00
_cell.angle_gamma   90.00
#
_symmetry.space_group_name_H-M   'P 1'
#
loop_
_entity.id
_entity.type
_entity.pdbx_description
1 polymer ?
#
loop_
_entity_poly.entity_id
_entity_poly.type
_entity_poly.pdbx_seq_one_letter_code
_entity_poly.pdbx_strand_id
1 'polypeptide(L)'
;MPTYLVLDCQLRTETDPQTIANLERKGWVETPPPSYDPATEQPPVWENCGWVVKPIPPPQPYRVSKDTIVSRVLTAGKLNDLITLTNGLPADQAYLWNNFAWFWDTNPTIIGMCQQLGLDPAVILAPDPYLT
;
A
#
# COMPACT_ATOMS: atom_id res chain seq x y z
N MET A 1 -17.51 -21.94 -9.96
CA MET A 1 -17.55 -20.47 -10.10
C MET A 1 -18.91 -19.97 -9.65
N PRO A 2 -18.97 -18.98 -8.78
CA PRO A 2 -20.25 -18.41 -8.39
C PRO A 2 -20.90 -17.64 -9.54
N THR A 3 -22.22 -17.69 -9.58
CA THR A 3 -23.02 -16.89 -10.50
C THR A 3 -23.62 -15.73 -9.74
N TYR A 4 -23.57 -14.55 -10.32
CA TYR A 4 -24.10 -13.31 -9.74
C TYR A 4 -25.41 -12.96 -10.42
N LEU A 5 -26.46 -12.77 -9.62
CA LEU A 5 -27.80 -12.47 -10.11
C LEU A 5 -28.31 -11.18 -9.46
N VAL A 6 -29.07 -10.40 -10.20
CA VAL A 6 -29.64 -9.14 -9.73
C VAL A 6 -31.15 -9.11 -9.91
N LEU A 7 -31.85 -8.56 -8.93
CA LEU A 7 -33.29 -8.22 -8.99
C LEU A 7 -33.51 -7.00 -8.08
N ASP A 8 -34.16 -5.98 -8.61
CA ASP A 8 -34.45 -4.73 -7.88
C ASP A 8 -33.23 -4.13 -7.20
N CYS A 9 -32.11 -4.06 -7.92
CA CYS A 9 -30.83 -3.53 -7.43
C CYS A 9 -30.16 -4.37 -6.34
N GLN A 10 -30.69 -5.53 -6.00
CA GLN A 10 -30.08 -6.43 -5.02
C GLN A 10 -29.24 -7.48 -5.74
N LEU A 11 -28.02 -7.67 -5.26
CA LEU A 11 -27.10 -8.68 -5.79
C LEU A 11 -27.17 -9.93 -4.94
N ARG A 12 -27.22 -11.09 -5.59
CA ARG A 12 -27.18 -12.39 -4.93
C ARG A 12 -26.14 -13.27 -5.63
N THR A 13 -25.37 -13.98 -4.83
CA THR A 13 -24.35 -14.92 -5.31
C THR A 13 -24.85 -16.35 -5.07
N GLU A 14 -24.84 -17.17 -6.11
CA GLU A 14 -25.27 -18.57 -6.04
C GLU A 14 -24.31 -19.47 -6.80
N THR A 15 -24.18 -20.71 -6.32
CA THR A 15 -23.34 -21.73 -6.98
C THR A 15 -24.14 -22.94 -7.42
N ASP A 16 -25.33 -23.17 -6.84
CA ASP A 16 -26.18 -24.32 -7.18
C ASP A 16 -26.95 -24.06 -8.47
N PRO A 17 -26.76 -24.87 -9.54
CA PRO A 17 -27.46 -24.66 -10.80
C PRO A 17 -28.99 -24.68 -10.69
N GLN A 18 -29.54 -25.50 -9.81
CA GLN A 18 -31.00 -25.59 -9.65
C GLN A 18 -31.56 -24.34 -8.96
N THR A 19 -30.87 -23.82 -7.96
CA THR A 19 -31.25 -22.58 -7.29
C THR A 19 -31.16 -21.41 -8.28
N ILE A 20 -30.12 -21.36 -9.11
CA ILE A 20 -29.97 -20.35 -10.15
C ILE A 20 -31.14 -20.39 -11.13
N ALA A 21 -31.52 -21.58 -11.63
CA ALA A 21 -32.65 -21.73 -12.54
C ALA A 21 -33.97 -21.25 -11.91
N ASN A 22 -34.18 -21.54 -10.61
CA ASN A 22 -35.37 -21.10 -9.90
C ASN A 22 -35.42 -19.58 -9.74
N LEU A 23 -34.27 -18.95 -9.47
CA LEU A 23 -34.17 -17.50 -9.36
C LEU A 23 -34.42 -16.81 -10.70
N GLU A 24 -33.88 -17.34 -11.80
CA GLU A 24 -34.12 -16.81 -13.14
C GLU A 24 -35.60 -16.84 -13.50
N ARG A 25 -36.32 -17.88 -13.10
CA ARG A 25 -37.77 -17.95 -13.29
C ARG A 25 -38.53 -16.88 -12.52
N LYS A 26 -37.96 -16.39 -11.41
CA LYS A 26 -38.55 -15.34 -10.59
C LYS A 26 -38.17 -13.93 -11.05
N GLY A 27 -37.41 -13.80 -12.14
CA GLY A 27 -37.04 -12.52 -12.70
C GLY A 27 -35.61 -12.08 -12.40
N TRP A 28 -34.84 -12.88 -11.67
CA TRP A 28 -33.41 -12.59 -11.44
C TRP A 28 -32.64 -12.73 -12.75
N VAL A 29 -31.72 -11.81 -12.98
CA VAL A 29 -30.92 -11.75 -14.19
C VAL A 29 -29.44 -11.91 -13.84
N GLU A 30 -28.74 -12.74 -14.59
CA GLU A 30 -27.31 -12.93 -14.42
C GLU A 30 -26.55 -11.62 -14.75
N THR A 31 -25.66 -11.22 -13.86
CA THR A 31 -24.86 -10.02 -14.00
C THR A 31 -23.41 -10.32 -13.60
N PRO A 32 -22.59 -10.86 -14.51
CA PRO A 32 -21.22 -11.18 -14.19
C PRO A 32 -20.43 -9.92 -13.84
N PRO A 33 -19.47 -9.99 -12.88
CA PRO A 33 -18.63 -8.86 -12.58
C PRO A 33 -17.73 -8.52 -13.77
N PRO A 34 -17.42 -7.22 -13.99
CA PRO A 34 -16.53 -6.82 -15.08
C PRO A 34 -15.11 -7.30 -14.82
N SER A 35 -14.34 -7.43 -15.88
CA SER A 35 -12.91 -7.67 -15.79
C SER A 35 -12.21 -6.46 -15.18
N TYR A 36 -11.16 -6.70 -14.41
CA TYR A 36 -10.35 -5.64 -13.82
C TYR A 36 -8.87 -6.05 -13.84
N ASP A 37 -7.99 -5.05 -13.77
CA ASP A 37 -6.54 -5.27 -13.70
C ASP A 37 -6.10 -5.28 -12.24
N PRO A 38 -5.75 -6.45 -11.64
CA PRO A 38 -5.37 -6.51 -10.24
C PRO A 38 -4.12 -5.70 -9.89
N ALA A 39 -3.31 -5.31 -10.89
CA ALA A 39 -2.14 -4.46 -10.66
C ALA A 39 -2.50 -2.99 -10.43
N THR A 40 -3.62 -2.51 -10.99
CA THR A 40 -4.01 -1.09 -10.94
C THR A 40 -5.40 -0.84 -10.39
N GLU A 41 -6.21 -1.87 -10.25
CA GLU A 41 -7.62 -1.76 -9.88
C GLU A 41 -7.96 -2.72 -8.76
N GLN A 42 -8.95 -2.34 -7.94
CA GLN A 42 -9.50 -3.20 -6.90
C GLN A 42 -10.53 -4.15 -7.50
N PRO A 43 -10.81 -5.31 -6.83
CA PRO A 43 -11.90 -6.18 -7.25
C PRO A 43 -13.22 -5.40 -7.38
N PRO A 44 -14.07 -5.73 -8.37
CA PRO A 44 -15.34 -5.05 -8.53
C PRO A 44 -16.22 -5.14 -7.28
N VAL A 45 -16.91 -4.06 -6.98
CA VAL A 45 -17.88 -4.00 -5.86
C VAL A 45 -19.25 -3.62 -6.41
N TRP A 46 -20.32 -4.09 -5.75
CA TRP A 46 -21.69 -3.76 -6.12
C TRP A 46 -22.12 -2.50 -5.40
N GLU A 47 -22.35 -1.43 -6.14
CA GLU A 47 -22.80 -0.14 -5.60
C GLU A 47 -23.80 0.51 -6.59
N ASN A 48 -24.82 1.17 -6.02
CA ASN A 48 -25.79 1.95 -6.82
C ASN A 48 -26.38 1.18 -7.99
N CYS A 49 -26.80 -0.07 -7.75
CA CYS A 49 -27.40 -0.95 -8.76
C CYS A 49 -26.46 -1.37 -9.89
N GLY A 50 -25.16 -1.35 -9.68
CA GLY A 50 -24.19 -1.72 -10.70
C GLY A 50 -22.85 -2.16 -10.13
N TRP A 51 -22.08 -2.81 -10.98
CA TRP A 51 -20.69 -3.11 -10.67
C TRP A 51 -19.84 -1.86 -10.85
N VAL A 52 -18.95 -1.62 -9.91
CA VAL A 52 -18.00 -0.50 -9.93
C VAL A 52 -16.59 -1.04 -9.76
N VAL A 53 -15.70 -0.66 -10.67
CA VAL A 53 -14.25 -0.94 -10.57
C VAL A 53 -13.57 0.36 -10.17
N LYS A 54 -12.87 0.33 -9.02
CA LYS A 54 -12.17 1.50 -8.49
C LYS A 54 -10.67 1.31 -8.62
N PRO A 55 -9.90 2.38 -8.88
CA PRO A 55 -8.45 2.28 -8.90
C PRO A 55 -7.92 1.98 -7.50
N ILE A 56 -6.77 1.29 -7.44
CA ILE A 56 -6.04 1.14 -6.19
C ILE A 56 -5.53 2.52 -5.78
N PRO A 57 -5.85 3.02 -4.56
CA PRO A 57 -5.34 4.30 -4.12
C PRO A 57 -3.82 4.27 -4.03
N PRO A 58 -3.12 5.39 -4.35
CA PRO A 58 -1.68 5.45 -4.20
C PRO A 58 -1.31 5.21 -2.73
N PRO A 59 -0.15 4.56 -2.46
CA PRO A 59 0.28 4.34 -1.09
C PRO A 59 0.42 5.69 -0.36
N GLN A 60 -0.14 5.75 0.86
CA GLN A 60 -0.02 6.93 1.70
C GLN A 60 1.39 6.99 2.30
N PRO A 61 2.03 8.17 2.34
CA PRO A 61 3.29 8.30 3.02
C PRO A 61 3.12 8.01 4.52
N TYR A 62 4.13 7.42 5.13
CA TYR A 62 4.15 7.09 6.55
C TYR A 62 5.45 7.58 7.18
N ARG A 63 5.47 7.66 8.52
CA ARG A 63 6.62 8.13 9.29
C ARG A 63 7.47 6.95 9.73
N VAL A 64 8.78 7.14 9.71
CA VAL A 64 9.75 6.18 10.25
C VAL A 64 10.60 6.92 11.27
N SER A 65 10.74 6.36 12.48
CA SER A 65 11.55 7.01 13.51
C SER A 65 13.03 6.95 13.16
N LYS A 66 13.78 7.98 13.57
CA LYS A 66 15.23 8.01 13.37
C LYS A 66 15.90 6.83 14.07
N ASP A 67 15.43 6.46 15.26
CA ASP A 67 15.98 5.31 15.99
C ASP A 67 15.80 4.01 15.19
N THR A 68 14.68 3.82 14.55
CA THR A 68 14.43 2.66 13.68
C THR A 68 15.36 2.67 12.47
N ILE A 69 15.54 3.84 11.84
CA ILE A 69 16.44 3.99 10.69
C ILE A 69 17.88 3.64 11.12
N VAL A 70 18.36 4.21 12.21
CA VAL A 70 19.71 3.96 12.74
C VAL A 70 19.90 2.49 13.09
N SER A 71 18.92 1.87 13.73
CA SER A 71 18.93 0.45 14.09
C SER A 71 19.05 -0.45 12.86
N ARG A 72 18.30 -0.14 11.81
CA ARG A 72 18.34 -0.89 10.54
C ARG A 72 19.67 -0.72 9.83
N VAL A 73 20.25 0.47 9.85
CA VAL A 73 21.59 0.73 9.28
C VAL A 73 22.65 -0.02 10.09
N LEU A 74 22.54 -0.04 11.40
CA LEU A 74 23.42 -0.82 12.27
C LEU A 74 23.37 -2.31 11.93
N THR A 75 22.16 -2.86 11.78
CA THR A 75 21.96 -4.27 11.42
C THR A 75 22.58 -4.60 10.07
N ALA A 76 22.55 -3.64 9.14
CA ALA A 76 23.19 -3.79 7.81
C ALA A 76 24.73 -3.63 7.85
N GLY A 77 25.31 -3.29 9.01
CA GLY A 77 26.75 -3.12 9.16
C GLY A 77 27.30 -1.81 8.62
N LYS A 78 26.45 -0.79 8.47
CA LYS A 78 26.81 0.51 7.85
C LYS A 78 26.77 1.70 8.82
N LEU A 79 26.74 1.44 10.14
CA LEU A 79 26.60 2.52 11.12
C LEU A 79 27.77 3.52 11.04
N ASN A 80 29.00 3.05 10.92
CA ASN A 80 30.18 3.94 10.84
C ASN A 80 30.11 4.82 9.60
N ASP A 81 29.67 4.27 8.46
CA ASP A 81 29.48 5.02 7.23
C ASP A 81 28.36 6.06 7.39
N LEU A 82 27.30 5.72 8.10
CA LEU A 82 26.21 6.66 8.40
C LEU A 82 26.71 7.83 9.25
N ILE A 83 27.52 7.56 10.29
CA ILE A 83 28.07 8.59 11.15
C ILE A 83 28.94 9.54 10.34
N THR A 84 29.82 9.00 9.48
CA THR A 84 30.67 9.81 8.60
C THR A 84 29.83 10.67 7.66
N LEU A 85 28.80 10.07 7.07
CA LEU A 85 27.92 10.76 6.12
C LEU A 85 27.15 11.90 6.79
N THR A 86 26.59 11.66 7.97
CA THR A 86 25.79 12.67 8.70
C THR A 86 26.67 13.82 9.22
N ASN A 87 27.92 13.54 9.57
CA ASN A 87 28.87 14.58 9.97
C ASN A 87 29.30 15.49 8.81
N GLY A 88 29.17 15.02 7.56
CA GLY A 88 29.49 15.79 6.36
C GLY A 88 28.29 16.42 5.67
N LEU A 89 27.10 16.36 6.26
CA LEU A 89 25.91 16.93 5.64
C LEU A 89 25.98 18.47 5.55
N PRO A 90 25.39 19.07 4.49
CA PRO A 90 25.17 20.52 4.46
C PRO A 90 24.36 20.98 5.67
N ALA A 91 24.54 22.24 6.08
CA ALA A 91 24.00 22.76 7.32
C ALA A 91 22.48 22.57 7.48
N ASP A 92 21.71 22.76 6.40
CA ASP A 92 20.26 22.57 6.40
C ASP A 92 19.86 21.11 6.60
N GLN A 93 20.54 20.19 5.92
CA GLN A 93 20.29 18.75 6.06
C GLN A 93 20.75 18.22 7.42
N ALA A 94 21.89 18.71 7.92
CA ALA A 94 22.40 18.37 9.24
C ALA A 94 21.42 18.82 10.35
N TYR A 95 20.85 20.00 10.21
CA TYR A 95 19.83 20.49 11.14
C TYR A 95 18.61 19.56 11.18
N LEU A 96 18.10 19.17 10.04
CA LEU A 96 16.95 18.25 9.96
C LEU A 96 17.28 16.91 10.57
N TRP A 97 18.44 16.33 10.26
CA TRP A 97 18.85 15.05 10.81
C TRP A 97 19.01 15.10 12.32
N ASN A 98 19.60 16.16 12.87
CA ASN A 98 19.90 16.26 14.31
C ASN A 98 18.70 16.64 15.16
N ASN A 99 17.68 17.31 14.58
CA ASN A 99 16.59 17.89 15.36
C ASN A 99 15.24 17.19 15.17
N PHE A 100 15.07 16.33 14.17
CA PHE A 100 13.84 15.59 13.96
C PHE A 100 13.96 14.17 14.48
N ALA A 101 12.90 13.70 15.16
CA ALA A 101 12.83 12.36 15.70
C ALA A 101 12.32 11.32 14.72
N TRP A 102 11.72 11.75 13.60
CA TRP A 102 11.14 10.90 12.58
C TRP A 102 11.23 11.56 11.22
N PHE A 103 11.12 10.75 10.16
CA PHE A 103 11.13 11.23 8.78
C PHE A 103 10.05 10.52 7.98
N TRP A 104 9.55 11.19 6.95
CA TRP A 104 8.67 10.55 5.98
C TRP A 104 9.46 9.51 5.17
N ASP A 105 8.80 8.40 4.84
CA ASP A 105 9.39 7.37 3.96
C ASP A 105 9.77 7.90 2.58
N THR A 106 9.15 9.00 2.17
CA THR A 106 9.42 9.69 0.90
C THR A 106 10.46 10.80 1.01
N ASN A 107 11.08 11.01 2.18
CA ASN A 107 12.05 12.09 2.38
C ASN A 107 13.27 11.90 1.45
N PRO A 108 13.53 12.84 0.51
CA PRO A 108 14.59 12.69 -0.47
C PRO A 108 15.99 12.69 0.13
N THR A 109 16.19 13.40 1.25
CA THR A 109 17.47 13.41 1.95
C THR A 109 17.81 12.05 2.51
N ILE A 110 16.84 11.40 3.17
CA ILE A 110 17.03 10.06 3.76
C ILE A 110 17.21 9.00 2.66
N ILE A 111 16.42 9.08 1.60
CA ILE A 111 16.56 8.17 0.45
C ILE A 111 17.95 8.32 -0.16
N GLY A 112 18.42 9.55 -0.37
CA GLY A 112 19.76 9.82 -0.90
C GLY A 112 20.86 9.28 0.01
N MET A 113 20.72 9.40 1.32
CA MET A 113 21.68 8.84 2.29
C MET A 113 21.75 7.31 2.17
N CYS A 114 20.59 6.63 2.09
CA CYS A 114 20.55 5.17 1.89
C CYS A 114 21.29 4.77 0.61
N GLN A 115 21.06 5.48 -0.47
CA GLN A 115 21.72 5.21 -1.76
C GLN A 115 23.23 5.39 -1.67
N GLN A 116 23.72 6.44 -0.98
CA GLN A 116 25.15 6.65 -0.78
C GLN A 116 25.80 5.57 0.08
N LEU A 117 25.04 5.00 1.02
CA LEU A 117 25.50 3.89 1.85
C LEU A 117 25.42 2.53 1.15
N GLY A 118 24.87 2.49 -0.07
CA GLY A 118 24.64 1.23 -0.78
C GLY A 118 23.53 0.39 -0.20
N LEU A 119 22.58 1.00 0.53
CA LEU A 119 21.45 0.34 1.16
C LEU A 119 20.17 0.60 0.35
N ASP A 120 19.25 -0.37 0.39
CA ASP A 120 17.95 -0.22 -0.24
C ASP A 120 17.04 0.66 0.62
N PRO A 121 16.60 1.83 0.12
CA PRO A 121 15.68 2.69 0.87
C PRO A 121 14.38 1.98 1.26
N ALA A 122 13.89 1.05 0.46
CA ALA A 122 12.66 0.30 0.77
C ALA A 122 12.82 -0.57 2.02
N VAL A 123 14.03 -1.04 2.31
CA VAL A 123 14.33 -1.81 3.53
C VAL A 123 14.51 -0.90 4.73
N ILE A 124 15.31 0.16 4.58
CA ILE A 124 15.62 1.09 5.68
C ILE A 124 14.41 1.91 6.07
N LEU A 125 13.58 2.29 5.11
CA LEU A 125 12.36 3.06 5.31
C LEU A 125 11.10 2.20 5.24
N ALA A 126 11.19 0.90 5.50
CA ALA A 126 10.02 0.04 5.63
C ALA A 126 9.12 0.50 6.79
N PRO A 127 7.82 0.16 6.79
CA PRO A 127 6.92 0.59 7.86
C PRO A 127 7.48 0.35 9.25
N ASP A 128 7.33 1.36 10.12
CA ASP A 128 7.85 1.35 11.48
C ASP A 128 6.77 0.81 12.43
N PRO A 129 6.99 -0.34 13.09
CA PRO A 129 5.99 -0.92 13.99
C PRO A 129 5.73 -0.07 15.24
N TYR A 130 6.60 0.89 15.53
CA TYR A 130 6.48 1.74 16.71
C TYR A 130 5.79 3.08 16.42
N LEU A 131 5.50 3.39 15.14
CA LEU A 131 4.85 4.65 14.71
C LEU A 131 3.57 4.41 13.90
N THR A 132 2.85 3.40 14.22
CA THR A 132 1.55 3.12 13.55
C THR A 132 0.42 3.93 14.15
#